data_7afa42840aece973de9aa169a3342464
#
_entry.id   7afa42840aece973de9aa169a3342464
#
_cell.length_a   1.000
_cell.length_b   1.000
_cell.length_c   1.000
_cell.angle_alpha   90.00
_cell.angle_beta   90.00
_cell.angle_gamma   90.00
#
_symmetry.space_group_name_H-M   'P 1'
#
loop_
_entity.id
_entity.type
_entity.pdbx_description
1 polymer ?
#
loop_
_entity_poly.entity_id
_entity_poly.type
_entity_poly.pdbx_seq_one_letter_code
_entity_poly.pdbx_strand_id
1 'polypeptide(L)'
;MIKIAVRSYGRHNQIWKKTLSTLSAQKDLDLGRQLVLAVTKEDYPLYKAELPEVPMLDMIIVPKGGHNATNGLVDYFPDGEPVIFMDDDISAVKCYRDIMDKDSRFDVTNLGELFEYAFRQFSEPFGFDFTPNLMFKQGKPFAEFKMRKIGGAWWGAHIDKTLLKTEQSHEDDNIRTARALHRHGGVGSINWLVAATAVGTNKGGMQSSGDRGTDERAAATKAACLTALEQAHVATYYQHDPTFIDSMDFYSLRLRGIKELRKQFPMNKELKWSTYLQENPDKPTSSLEDFF
;
A
#
# COMPACT_ATOMS: atom_id res chain seq x y z
N MET A 1 -0.13 12.17 15.73
CA MET A 1 0.76 12.54 14.58
C MET A 1 1.01 11.30 13.76
N ILE A 2 0.69 11.34 12.47
CA ILE A 2 0.82 10.17 11.57
C ILE A 2 2.31 9.89 11.33
N LYS A 3 2.69 8.62 11.37
CA LYS A 3 4.05 8.17 11.06
C LYS A 3 4.18 7.79 9.59
N ILE A 4 5.40 7.87 9.06
CA ILE A 4 5.74 7.53 7.69
C ILE A 4 6.82 6.47 7.73
N ALA A 5 6.53 5.32 7.17
CA ALA A 5 7.40 4.15 7.14
C ALA A 5 7.88 3.91 5.70
N VAL A 6 9.16 4.08 5.45
CA VAL A 6 9.77 3.84 4.13
C VAL A 6 10.64 2.61 4.20
N ARG A 7 10.46 1.70 3.25
CA ARG A 7 11.33 0.53 3.08
C ARG A 7 12.26 0.74 1.90
N SER A 8 13.55 0.43 2.07
CA SER A 8 14.52 0.57 1.00
C SER A 8 15.59 -0.50 1.03
N TYR A 9 16.00 -0.94 -0.16
CA TYR A 9 17.04 -1.94 -0.34
C TYR A 9 17.90 -1.64 -1.57
N GLY A 10 19.22 -1.44 -1.36
CA GLY A 10 20.19 -1.22 -2.42
C GLY A 10 19.98 0.07 -3.23
N ARG A 11 19.35 1.09 -2.64
CA ARG A 11 18.99 2.36 -3.30
C ARG A 11 19.42 3.61 -2.55
N HIS A 12 20.45 3.50 -1.69
CA HIS A 12 20.99 4.60 -0.90
C HIS A 12 21.28 5.86 -1.73
N ASN A 13 21.78 5.70 -2.97
CA ASN A 13 22.12 6.78 -3.88
C ASN A 13 20.92 7.34 -4.68
N GLN A 14 19.75 6.76 -4.56
CA GLN A 14 18.55 7.15 -5.32
C GLN A 14 17.40 7.64 -4.44
N ILE A 15 17.26 7.12 -3.23
CA ILE A 15 16.13 7.38 -2.34
C ILE A 15 15.96 8.88 -2.07
N TRP A 16 17.08 9.63 -1.92
CA TRP A 16 17.05 11.08 -1.74
C TRP A 16 16.43 11.81 -2.93
N LYS A 17 16.71 11.37 -4.15
CA LYS A 17 16.20 11.98 -5.39
C LYS A 17 14.73 11.63 -5.69
N LYS A 18 14.11 10.80 -4.87
CA LYS A 18 12.76 10.27 -5.06
C LYS A 18 11.92 10.45 -3.80
N THR A 19 11.61 9.41 -3.08
CA THR A 19 10.68 9.44 -1.95
C THR A 19 11.07 10.47 -0.89
N LEU A 20 12.35 10.55 -0.50
CA LEU A 20 12.75 11.51 0.52
C LEU A 20 12.65 12.96 0.03
N SER A 21 13.02 13.26 -1.23
CA SER A 21 12.83 14.63 -1.75
C SER A 21 11.36 14.98 -1.88
N THR A 22 10.51 14.02 -2.28
CA THR A 22 9.06 14.20 -2.36
C THR A 22 8.47 14.52 -0.99
N LEU A 23 8.90 13.80 0.06
CA LEU A 23 8.46 14.04 1.43
C LEU A 23 9.03 15.35 2.00
N SER A 24 10.32 15.65 1.77
CA SER A 24 10.96 16.87 2.25
C SER A 24 10.40 18.15 1.62
N ALA A 25 9.82 18.05 0.44
CA ALA A 25 9.16 19.17 -0.24
C ALA A 25 7.78 19.50 0.36
N GLN A 26 7.23 18.64 1.22
CA GLN A 26 5.92 18.89 1.84
C GLN A 26 6.04 19.90 2.98
N LYS A 27 5.11 20.84 3.00
CA LYS A 27 5.12 21.95 3.98
C LYS A 27 4.57 21.55 5.35
N ASP A 28 3.79 20.48 5.38
CA ASP A 28 2.99 20.00 6.51
C ASP A 28 3.54 18.70 7.14
N LEU A 29 4.74 18.27 6.74
CA LEU A 29 5.42 17.10 7.32
C LEU A 29 6.63 17.51 8.16
N ASP A 30 6.73 16.93 9.34
CA ASP A 30 7.92 16.98 10.21
C ASP A 30 8.62 15.61 10.16
N LEU A 31 9.49 15.43 9.19
CA LEU A 31 10.16 14.15 8.95
C LEU A 31 11.00 13.71 10.16
N GLY A 32 11.58 14.65 10.92
CA GLY A 32 12.35 14.36 12.12
C GLY A 32 11.53 13.68 13.22
N ARG A 33 10.21 13.80 13.18
CA ARG A 33 9.27 13.20 14.13
C ARG A 33 8.37 12.13 13.54
N GLN A 34 8.37 11.98 12.21
CA GLN A 34 7.42 11.12 11.50
C GLN A 34 8.08 9.98 10.72
N LEU A 35 9.26 10.22 10.11
CA LEU A 35 9.86 9.30 9.16
C LEU A 35 10.69 8.21 9.86
N VAL A 36 10.39 6.95 9.55
CA VAL A 36 11.21 5.78 9.89
C VAL A 36 11.61 5.08 8.60
N LEU A 37 12.92 4.86 8.44
CA LEU A 37 13.49 4.18 7.28
C LEU A 37 13.95 2.77 7.66
N ALA A 38 13.45 1.74 6.98
CA ALA A 38 13.89 0.37 7.14
C ALA A 38 14.89 -0.01 6.05
N VAL A 39 16.09 -0.46 6.47
CA VAL A 39 17.19 -0.87 5.59
C VAL A 39 17.80 -2.19 6.05
N THR A 40 18.54 -2.86 5.17
CA THR A 40 19.29 -4.06 5.59
C THR A 40 20.55 -3.70 6.37
N LYS A 41 21.10 -4.67 7.09
CA LYS A 41 22.35 -4.50 7.83
C LYS A 41 23.52 -4.11 6.93
N GLU A 42 23.57 -4.69 5.73
CA GLU A 42 24.59 -4.42 4.72
C GLU A 42 24.48 -3.01 4.16
N ASP A 43 23.26 -2.55 3.96
CA ASP A 43 22.97 -1.23 3.38
C ASP A 43 23.06 -0.09 4.40
N TYR A 44 22.84 -0.38 5.69
CA TYR A 44 22.77 0.64 6.75
C TYR A 44 23.94 1.65 6.74
N PRO A 45 25.24 1.24 6.65
CA PRO A 45 26.32 2.20 6.61
C PRO A 45 26.31 3.07 5.36
N LEU A 46 25.81 2.56 4.22
CA LEU A 46 25.70 3.29 2.96
C LEU A 46 24.63 4.37 3.07
N TYR A 47 23.44 4.03 3.61
CA TYR A 47 22.38 5.01 3.83
C TYR A 47 22.81 6.07 4.84
N LYS A 48 23.50 5.68 5.91
CA LYS A 48 24.00 6.63 6.91
C LYS A 48 25.03 7.61 6.34
N ALA A 49 25.85 7.18 5.39
CA ALA A 49 26.82 8.04 4.71
C ALA A 49 26.17 8.99 3.70
N GLU A 50 25.16 8.54 2.96
CA GLU A 50 24.48 9.32 1.91
C GLU A 50 23.40 10.27 2.45
N LEU A 51 22.87 10.01 3.66
CA LEU A 51 21.72 10.74 4.23
C LEU A 51 22.06 11.38 5.62
N PRO A 52 23.24 11.98 5.83
CA PRO A 52 23.65 12.44 7.16
C PRO A 52 22.76 13.59 7.69
N GLU A 53 22.18 14.38 6.81
CA GLU A 53 21.42 15.59 7.15
C GLU A 53 19.89 15.42 6.93
N VAL A 54 19.45 14.24 6.52
CA VAL A 54 18.01 14.02 6.33
C VAL A 54 17.35 13.90 7.70
N PRO A 55 16.43 14.81 8.05
CA PRO A 55 15.70 14.66 9.30
C PRO A 55 14.83 13.41 9.23
N MET A 56 14.99 12.50 10.17
CA MET A 56 14.16 11.31 10.31
C MET A 56 14.06 10.93 11.78
N LEU A 57 12.95 10.30 12.15
CA LEU A 57 12.74 9.82 13.49
C LEU A 57 13.73 8.70 13.82
N ASP A 58 13.88 7.73 12.90
CA ASP A 58 14.78 6.60 13.08
C ASP A 58 15.14 5.91 11.75
N MET A 59 16.25 5.16 11.78
CA MET A 59 16.66 4.23 10.72
C MET A 59 16.86 2.85 11.34
N ILE A 60 15.97 1.90 11.02
CA ILE A 60 15.96 0.57 11.60
C ILE A 60 16.62 -0.46 10.67
N ILE A 61 17.29 -1.43 11.28
CA ILE A 61 17.91 -2.55 10.57
C ILE A 61 16.92 -3.73 10.55
N VAL A 62 16.65 -4.22 9.35
CA VAL A 62 15.73 -5.34 9.13
C VAL A 62 16.40 -6.43 8.27
N PRO A 63 15.95 -7.69 8.36
CA PRO A 63 16.40 -8.72 7.43
C PRO A 63 16.03 -8.39 5.98
N LYS A 64 16.82 -8.91 5.03
CA LYS A 64 16.55 -8.76 3.60
C LYS A 64 15.17 -9.32 3.20
N GLY A 65 14.43 -8.59 2.36
CA GLY A 65 13.13 -9.00 1.83
C GLY A 65 12.06 -7.95 2.10
N GLY A 66 11.18 -7.73 1.13
CA GLY A 66 10.12 -6.71 1.23
C GLY A 66 9.18 -6.96 2.41
N HIS A 67 8.77 -8.22 2.62
CA HIS A 67 7.93 -8.60 3.76
C HIS A 67 8.67 -8.39 5.10
N ASN A 68 9.98 -8.72 5.19
CA ASN A 68 10.77 -8.50 6.39
C ASN A 68 10.89 -7.00 6.73
N ALA A 69 11.09 -6.16 5.73
CA ALA A 69 11.14 -4.72 5.93
C ALA A 69 9.78 -4.19 6.44
N THR A 70 8.67 -4.64 5.85
CA THR A 70 7.34 -4.27 6.32
C THR A 70 7.08 -4.79 7.73
N ASN A 71 7.41 -6.06 8.02
CA ASN A 71 7.25 -6.65 9.37
C ASN A 71 8.07 -5.90 10.42
N GLY A 72 9.33 -5.54 10.09
CA GLY A 72 10.18 -4.77 10.98
C GLY A 72 9.61 -3.38 11.29
N LEU A 73 9.05 -2.71 10.29
CA LEU A 73 8.36 -1.44 10.49
C LEU A 73 7.08 -1.60 11.33
N VAL A 74 6.29 -2.66 11.09
CA VAL A 74 5.11 -2.98 11.89
C VAL A 74 5.48 -3.30 13.35
N ASP A 75 6.61 -3.99 13.58
CA ASP A 75 7.09 -4.28 14.93
C ASP A 75 7.62 -3.05 15.66
N TYR A 76 8.20 -2.10 14.92
CA TYR A 76 8.76 -0.87 15.46
C TYR A 76 7.69 0.05 16.08
N PHE A 77 6.52 0.14 15.45
CA PHE A 77 5.45 1.01 15.94
C PHE A 77 4.54 0.29 16.95
N PRO A 78 4.00 1.01 17.94
CA PRO A 78 2.99 0.45 18.85
C PRO A 78 1.69 0.13 18.11
N ASP A 79 0.93 -0.82 18.66
CA ASP A 79 -0.41 -1.14 18.15
C ASP A 79 -1.32 0.10 18.22
N GLY A 80 -2.12 0.30 17.17
CA GLY A 80 -3.00 1.44 17.02
C GLY A 80 -2.34 2.70 16.44
N GLU A 81 -1.01 2.76 16.30
CA GLU A 81 -0.34 3.92 15.69
C GLU A 81 -0.75 4.08 14.22
N PRO A 82 -1.17 5.29 13.77
CA PRO A 82 -1.44 5.54 12.36
C PRO A 82 -0.14 5.67 11.56
N VAL A 83 0.06 4.77 10.60
CA VAL A 83 1.30 4.70 9.79
C VAL A 83 0.98 4.65 8.29
N ILE A 84 1.66 5.50 7.53
CA ILE A 84 1.71 5.45 6.07
C ILE A 84 2.97 4.69 5.65
N PHE A 85 2.80 3.64 4.86
CA PHE A 85 3.89 2.85 4.28
C PHE A 85 4.13 3.29 2.84
N MET A 86 5.39 3.54 2.49
CA MET A 86 5.79 4.00 1.16
C MET A 86 7.02 3.23 0.65
N ASP A 87 7.08 3.02 -0.66
CA ASP A 87 8.30 2.56 -1.32
C ASP A 87 9.29 3.72 -1.52
N ASP A 88 10.55 3.39 -1.76
CA ASP A 88 11.67 4.34 -1.87
C ASP A 88 11.81 5.02 -3.25
N ASP A 89 10.90 4.76 -4.18
CA ASP A 89 11.01 5.21 -5.56
C ASP A 89 9.88 6.14 -6.04
N ILE A 90 9.14 6.72 -5.13
CA ILE A 90 8.09 7.71 -5.42
C ILE A 90 8.75 9.08 -5.64
N SER A 91 8.74 9.57 -6.88
CA SER A 91 9.42 10.82 -7.26
C SER A 91 8.51 12.06 -7.31
N ALA A 92 7.21 11.87 -7.29
CA ALA A 92 6.21 12.93 -7.17
C ALA A 92 4.85 12.33 -6.82
N VAL A 93 4.01 13.12 -6.20
CA VAL A 93 2.58 12.81 -5.99
C VAL A 93 1.75 13.89 -6.64
N LYS A 94 0.85 13.49 -7.52
CA LYS A 94 -0.09 14.39 -8.21
C LYS A 94 -1.52 13.98 -7.91
N CYS A 95 -2.42 14.95 -7.96
CA CYS A 95 -3.86 14.72 -7.86
C CYS A 95 -4.55 15.29 -9.09
N TYR A 96 -5.68 14.71 -9.49
CA TYR A 96 -6.56 15.30 -10.49
C TYR A 96 -7.57 16.24 -9.81
N ARG A 97 -7.82 17.42 -10.40
CA ARG A 97 -8.96 18.28 -10.04
C ARG A 97 -10.23 17.79 -10.69
N ASP A 98 -10.11 17.38 -11.95
CA ASP A 98 -11.18 16.76 -12.72
C ASP A 98 -10.72 15.42 -13.28
N ILE A 99 -11.37 14.35 -12.87
CA ILE A 99 -11.04 13.00 -13.30
C ILE A 99 -11.34 12.74 -14.79
N MET A 100 -12.09 13.61 -15.44
CA MET A 100 -12.35 13.55 -16.87
C MET A 100 -11.32 14.32 -17.70
N ASP A 101 -10.52 15.17 -17.07
CA ASP A 101 -9.46 15.96 -17.69
C ASP A 101 -8.07 15.48 -17.25
N LYS A 102 -7.31 14.89 -18.19
CA LYS A 102 -5.94 14.43 -17.94
C LYS A 102 -4.96 15.56 -17.60
N ASP A 103 -5.25 16.77 -18.05
CA ASP A 103 -4.39 17.94 -17.89
C ASP A 103 -4.72 18.73 -16.60
N SER A 104 -5.76 18.32 -15.88
CA SER A 104 -6.16 18.90 -14.59
C SER A 104 -5.23 18.52 -13.43
N ARG A 105 -4.17 17.74 -13.68
CA ARG A 105 -3.22 17.28 -12.64
C ARG A 105 -2.42 18.42 -12.05
N PHE A 106 -2.29 18.39 -10.73
CA PHE A 106 -1.42 19.30 -9.98
C PHE A 106 -0.56 18.53 -8.97
N ASP A 107 0.55 19.14 -8.58
CA ASP A 107 1.44 18.54 -7.57
C ASP A 107 0.84 18.71 -6.18
N VAL A 108 0.76 17.60 -5.42
CA VAL A 108 0.34 17.62 -4.02
C VAL A 108 1.49 18.16 -3.18
N THR A 109 1.23 19.23 -2.43
CA THR A 109 2.21 19.92 -1.56
C THR A 109 1.90 19.78 -0.07
N ASN A 110 0.77 19.17 0.28
CA ASN A 110 0.26 18.96 1.63
C ASN A 110 -0.10 17.49 1.84
N LEU A 111 0.92 16.62 1.79
CA LEU A 111 0.71 15.17 1.99
C LEU A 111 0.26 14.82 3.40
N GLY A 112 0.65 15.61 4.41
CA GLY A 112 0.22 15.43 5.79
C GLY A 112 -1.30 15.56 5.94
N GLU A 113 -1.89 16.60 5.35
CA GLU A 113 -3.35 16.78 5.32
C GLU A 113 -4.06 15.64 4.59
N LEU A 114 -3.49 15.16 3.47
CA LEU A 114 -4.01 14.00 2.74
C LEU A 114 -3.98 12.74 3.60
N PHE A 115 -2.90 12.51 4.34
CA PHE A 115 -2.77 11.36 5.25
C PHE A 115 -3.78 11.47 6.40
N GLU A 116 -3.91 12.63 7.02
CA GLU A 116 -4.90 12.87 8.06
C GLU A 116 -6.33 12.66 7.55
N TYR A 117 -6.63 13.14 6.35
CA TYR A 117 -7.91 12.86 5.71
C TYR A 117 -8.13 11.36 5.57
N ALA A 118 -7.17 10.62 5.00
CA ALA A 118 -7.32 9.19 4.81
C ALA A 118 -7.59 8.44 6.12
N PHE A 119 -6.89 8.80 7.21
CA PHE A 119 -7.12 8.20 8.53
C PHE A 119 -8.43 8.64 9.19
N ARG A 120 -8.95 9.82 8.85
CA ARG A 120 -10.32 10.21 9.27
C ARG A 120 -11.39 9.42 8.52
N GLN A 121 -11.15 9.06 7.24
CA GLN A 121 -12.09 8.28 6.44
C GLN A 121 -12.09 6.80 6.79
N PHE A 122 -10.92 6.23 7.12
CA PHE A 122 -10.73 4.79 7.24
C PHE A 122 -10.08 4.42 8.58
N SER A 123 -10.76 3.60 9.36
CA SER A 123 -10.18 2.85 10.49
C SER A 123 -9.49 1.57 10.01
N GLU A 124 -9.88 1.07 8.83
CA GLU A 124 -9.36 -0.11 8.17
C GLU A 124 -8.12 0.23 7.34
N PRO A 125 -7.28 -0.76 6.97
CA PRO A 125 -6.21 -0.54 6.02
C PRO A 125 -6.72 0.04 4.69
N PHE A 126 -5.98 0.97 4.13
CA PHE A 126 -6.36 1.64 2.89
C PHE A 126 -5.17 1.78 1.94
N GLY A 127 -5.45 1.86 0.65
CA GLY A 127 -4.46 2.08 -0.39
C GLY A 127 -4.68 3.41 -1.12
N PHE A 128 -3.57 3.96 -1.62
CA PHE A 128 -3.61 5.06 -2.57
C PHE A 128 -3.55 4.51 -3.99
N ASP A 129 -4.47 4.93 -4.85
CA ASP A 129 -4.46 4.54 -6.26
C ASP A 129 -3.50 5.45 -7.02
N PHE A 130 -2.35 4.93 -7.37
CA PHE A 130 -1.27 5.66 -8.01
C PHE A 130 -1.18 5.45 -9.54
N THR A 131 -2.14 4.74 -10.16
CA THR A 131 -2.11 4.55 -11.62
C THR A 131 -2.34 5.86 -12.37
N PRO A 132 -1.52 6.18 -13.39
CA PRO A 132 -1.75 7.36 -14.22
C PRO A 132 -2.88 7.17 -15.24
N ASN A 133 -3.42 5.96 -15.39
CA ASN A 133 -4.45 5.65 -16.38
C ASN A 133 -5.83 6.09 -15.88
N LEU A 134 -6.37 7.13 -16.49
CA LEU A 134 -7.69 7.69 -16.17
C LEU A 134 -8.85 6.70 -16.33
N MET A 135 -8.77 5.75 -17.25
CA MET A 135 -9.80 4.71 -17.40
C MET A 135 -10.10 3.97 -16.09
N PHE A 136 -9.08 3.79 -15.25
CA PHE A 136 -9.24 3.14 -13.96
C PHE A 136 -9.75 4.08 -12.86
N LYS A 137 -9.88 5.37 -13.15
CA LYS A 137 -10.31 6.40 -12.20
C LYS A 137 -11.71 6.94 -12.51
N GLN A 138 -12.14 6.88 -13.77
CA GLN A 138 -13.45 7.38 -14.18
C GLN A 138 -14.59 6.73 -13.40
N GLY A 139 -15.54 7.55 -12.97
CA GLY A 139 -16.70 7.11 -12.19
C GLY A 139 -16.39 6.69 -10.74
N LYS A 140 -15.16 6.90 -10.27
CA LYS A 140 -14.81 6.63 -8.87
C LYS A 140 -14.87 7.91 -8.06
N PRO A 141 -15.37 7.86 -6.82
CA PRO A 141 -15.24 8.97 -5.87
C PRO A 141 -13.78 9.14 -5.47
N PHE A 142 -13.43 10.29 -4.89
CA PHE A 142 -12.09 10.54 -4.38
C PHE A 142 -11.66 9.50 -3.34
N ALA A 143 -12.53 9.19 -2.40
CA ALA A 143 -12.33 8.14 -1.41
C ALA A 143 -13.50 7.15 -1.41
N GLU A 144 -13.22 5.88 -1.22
CA GLU A 144 -14.26 4.83 -1.14
C GLU A 144 -13.79 3.65 -0.28
N PHE A 145 -14.74 2.97 0.36
CA PHE A 145 -14.52 1.69 1.03
C PHE A 145 -15.05 0.56 0.14
N LYS A 146 -14.21 -0.42 -0.17
CA LYS A 146 -14.61 -1.49 -1.08
C LYS A 146 -13.73 -2.73 -1.00
N MET A 147 -14.21 -3.81 -1.61
CA MET A 147 -13.41 -5.00 -1.88
C MET A 147 -12.39 -4.71 -3.00
N ARG A 148 -11.16 -4.43 -2.59
CA ARG A 148 -10.06 -4.09 -3.51
C ARG A 148 -8.74 -4.57 -2.93
N LYS A 149 -7.74 -4.76 -3.80
CA LYS A 149 -6.35 -4.95 -3.37
C LYS A 149 -5.76 -3.62 -2.87
N ILE A 150 -5.08 -3.67 -1.73
CA ILE A 150 -4.17 -2.61 -1.27
C ILE A 150 -2.85 -2.79 -2.03
N GLY A 151 -2.43 -1.78 -2.79
CA GLY A 151 -1.13 -1.82 -3.47
C GLY A 151 0.02 -1.71 -2.48
N GLY A 152 1.08 -2.51 -2.70
CA GLY A 152 2.22 -2.57 -1.78
C GLY A 152 3.09 -1.32 -1.73
N ALA A 153 3.03 -0.47 -2.77
CA ALA A 153 3.94 0.67 -2.90
C ALA A 153 3.56 1.89 -2.04
N TRP A 154 2.27 2.08 -1.76
CA TRP A 154 1.78 3.21 -0.97
C TRP A 154 0.41 2.90 -0.34
N TRP A 155 0.38 2.83 0.97
CA TRP A 155 -0.80 2.45 1.73
C TRP A 155 -0.71 2.92 3.19
N GLY A 156 -1.81 2.89 3.91
CA GLY A 156 -1.87 3.28 5.32
C GLY A 156 -2.69 2.30 6.15
N ALA A 157 -2.38 2.23 7.43
CA ALA A 157 -3.16 1.47 8.41
C ALA A 157 -2.86 1.95 9.84
N HIS A 158 -3.80 1.75 10.75
CA HIS A 158 -3.45 1.66 12.16
C HIS A 158 -2.71 0.34 12.39
N ILE A 159 -1.62 0.37 13.14
CA ILE A 159 -0.82 -0.83 13.39
C ILE A 159 -1.67 -1.89 14.10
N ASP A 160 -1.76 -3.03 13.45
CA ASP A 160 -2.29 -4.28 13.99
C ASP A 160 -1.35 -5.40 13.53
N LYS A 161 -0.51 -5.87 14.45
CA LYS A 161 0.53 -6.85 14.13
C LYS A 161 -0.04 -8.17 13.61
N THR A 162 -1.24 -8.55 14.04
CA THR A 162 -1.91 -9.78 13.60
C THR A 162 -2.45 -9.68 12.17
N LEU A 163 -2.82 -8.47 11.76
CA LEU A 163 -3.34 -8.18 10.42
C LEU A 163 -2.21 -7.94 9.42
N LEU A 164 -1.20 -7.16 9.81
CA LEU A 164 -0.24 -6.56 8.88
C LEU A 164 1.03 -7.39 8.66
N LYS A 165 1.47 -8.20 9.63
CA LYS A 165 2.66 -9.05 9.48
C LYS A 165 2.36 -10.28 8.64
N THR A 166 3.35 -10.70 7.85
CA THR A 166 3.26 -11.92 7.03
C THR A 166 4.61 -12.62 6.96
N GLU A 167 4.59 -13.95 6.90
CA GLU A 167 5.78 -14.77 6.73
C GLU A 167 6.11 -15.04 5.27
N GLN A 168 5.20 -14.70 4.36
CA GLN A 168 5.37 -14.94 2.93
C GLN A 168 6.29 -13.89 2.30
N SER A 169 7.32 -14.33 1.60
CA SER A 169 8.32 -13.46 0.96
C SER A 169 7.80 -12.74 -0.28
N HIS A 170 6.75 -13.25 -0.90
CA HIS A 170 6.14 -12.70 -2.10
C HIS A 170 4.67 -12.38 -1.85
N GLU A 171 4.15 -11.38 -2.57
CA GLU A 171 2.74 -11.01 -2.54
C GLU A 171 2.19 -10.70 -1.13
N ASP A 172 3.06 -10.17 -0.27
CA ASP A 172 2.73 -9.79 1.11
C ASP A 172 1.56 -8.78 1.18
N ASP A 173 1.41 -7.93 0.18
CA ASP A 173 0.29 -7.00 0.01
C ASP A 173 -1.05 -7.73 -0.25
N ASN A 174 -1.03 -8.88 -0.92
CA ASN A 174 -2.24 -9.67 -1.13
C ASN A 174 -2.70 -10.36 0.15
N ILE A 175 -1.76 -10.88 0.94
CA ILE A 175 -2.08 -11.53 2.22
C ILE A 175 -2.67 -10.52 3.19
N ARG A 176 -2.05 -9.34 3.33
CA ARG A 176 -2.62 -8.26 4.15
C ARG A 176 -4.01 -7.84 3.66
N THR A 177 -4.17 -7.72 2.34
CA THR A 177 -5.49 -7.41 1.75
C THR A 177 -6.51 -8.49 2.07
N ALA A 178 -6.17 -9.77 1.92
CA ALA A 178 -7.08 -10.88 2.21
C ALA A 178 -7.53 -10.88 3.67
N ARG A 179 -6.59 -10.66 4.60
CA ARG A 179 -6.89 -10.55 6.03
C ARG A 179 -7.79 -9.35 6.34
N ALA A 180 -7.51 -8.19 5.71
CA ALA A 180 -8.33 -6.99 5.88
C ALA A 180 -9.75 -7.21 5.33
N LEU A 181 -9.88 -7.80 4.15
CA LEU A 181 -11.18 -8.16 3.57
C LEU A 181 -11.96 -9.12 4.45
N HIS A 182 -11.28 -10.11 5.04
CA HIS A 182 -11.91 -11.07 5.95
C HIS A 182 -12.38 -10.40 7.24
N ARG A 183 -11.56 -9.52 7.81
CA ARG A 183 -11.86 -8.88 9.10
C ARG A 183 -12.88 -7.75 8.99
N HIS A 184 -12.78 -6.94 7.94
CA HIS A 184 -13.51 -5.68 7.79
C HIS A 184 -14.51 -5.69 6.63
N GLY A 185 -14.51 -6.72 5.78
CA GLY A 185 -15.33 -6.79 4.58
C GLY A 185 -14.87 -5.92 3.42
N GLY A 186 -13.86 -5.10 3.61
CA GLY A 186 -13.33 -4.17 2.61
C GLY A 186 -12.06 -3.50 3.07
N VAL A 187 -11.58 -2.62 2.23
CA VAL A 187 -10.44 -1.72 2.49
C VAL A 187 -10.74 -0.33 1.96
N GLY A 188 -10.12 0.67 2.56
CA GLY A 188 -10.19 2.04 2.07
C GLY A 188 -9.40 2.24 0.78
N SER A 189 -9.80 3.21 -0.02
CA SER A 189 -9.08 3.61 -1.24
C SER A 189 -9.20 5.10 -1.50
N ILE A 190 -8.06 5.77 -1.71
CA ILE A 190 -7.98 7.13 -2.24
C ILE A 190 -7.64 7.03 -3.72
N ASN A 191 -8.51 7.49 -4.61
CA ASN A 191 -8.50 7.10 -6.03
C ASN A 191 -7.85 8.10 -6.99
N TRP A 192 -7.93 9.40 -6.73
CA TRP A 192 -7.58 10.42 -7.74
C TRP A 192 -6.10 10.80 -7.74
N LEU A 193 -5.28 10.00 -7.12
CA LEU A 193 -3.84 10.24 -7.01
C LEU A 193 -3.05 9.56 -8.11
N VAL A 194 -1.90 10.15 -8.43
CA VAL A 194 -0.86 9.56 -9.28
C VAL A 194 0.46 9.69 -8.56
N ALA A 195 1.08 8.58 -8.22
CA ALA A 195 2.46 8.58 -7.79
C ALA A 195 3.38 8.33 -8.99
N ALA A 196 4.30 9.23 -9.24
CA ALA A 196 5.33 9.03 -10.24
C ALA A 196 6.36 8.04 -9.70
N THR A 197 6.30 6.81 -10.20
CA THR A 197 7.26 5.75 -9.89
C THR A 197 7.64 5.01 -11.16
N ALA A 198 8.89 4.62 -11.30
CA ALA A 198 9.37 3.84 -12.44
C ALA A 198 9.23 2.35 -12.13
N VAL A 199 8.00 1.85 -12.14
CA VAL A 199 7.69 0.44 -11.81
C VAL A 199 8.50 -0.49 -12.71
N GLY A 200 9.30 -1.37 -12.09
CA GLY A 200 10.01 -2.43 -12.77
C GLY A 200 11.28 -2.03 -13.52
N THR A 201 11.68 -0.76 -13.54
CA THR A 201 12.86 -0.27 -14.26
C THR A 201 13.99 0.23 -13.35
N ASN A 202 13.72 0.49 -12.08
CA ASN A 202 14.72 0.96 -11.13
C ASN A 202 15.66 -0.19 -10.71
N LYS A 203 16.98 0.06 -10.75
CA LYS A 203 17.96 -0.85 -10.16
C LYS A 203 17.76 -0.92 -8.64
N GLY A 204 18.05 -2.08 -8.02
CA GLY A 204 17.82 -2.32 -6.60
C GLY A 204 16.41 -2.85 -6.28
N GLY A 205 16.09 -2.97 -5.00
CA GLY A 205 14.84 -3.54 -4.52
C GLY A 205 14.66 -5.02 -4.91
N MET A 206 13.43 -5.47 -5.06
CA MET A 206 13.12 -6.85 -5.48
C MET A 206 13.59 -7.19 -6.90
N GLN A 207 13.94 -6.18 -7.70
CA GLN A 207 14.42 -6.36 -9.07
C GLN A 207 15.86 -6.88 -9.12
N SER A 208 16.65 -6.61 -8.07
CA SER A 208 18.07 -7.02 -8.00
C SER A 208 18.26 -8.47 -7.58
N SER A 209 17.22 -9.16 -7.16
CA SER A 209 17.30 -10.58 -6.76
C SER A 209 17.52 -11.53 -7.94
N GLY A 210 17.35 -11.05 -9.18
CA GLY A 210 17.47 -11.92 -10.38
C GLY A 210 16.30 -12.89 -10.58
N ASP A 211 15.36 -12.93 -9.64
CA ASP A 211 14.32 -13.96 -9.56
C ASP A 211 13.13 -13.70 -10.50
N ARG A 212 13.11 -12.57 -11.21
CA ARG A 212 11.98 -12.21 -12.04
C ARG A 212 11.87 -13.17 -13.24
N GLY A 213 10.79 -13.95 -13.28
CA GLY A 213 10.55 -14.94 -14.32
C GLY A 213 11.17 -16.31 -14.04
N THR A 214 11.69 -16.57 -12.84
CA THR A 214 12.15 -17.90 -12.44
C THR A 214 11.00 -18.76 -11.97
N ASP A 215 11.15 -20.08 -12.08
CA ASP A 215 10.16 -21.06 -11.60
C ASP A 215 9.98 -20.99 -10.08
N GLU A 216 11.07 -20.71 -9.34
CA GLU A 216 11.02 -20.52 -7.88
C GLU A 216 10.13 -19.33 -7.51
N ARG A 217 10.23 -18.22 -8.22
CA ARG A 217 9.37 -17.06 -7.99
C ARG A 217 7.92 -17.37 -8.36
N ALA A 218 7.67 -18.06 -9.46
CA ALA A 218 6.31 -18.47 -9.84
C ALA A 218 5.70 -19.37 -8.77
N ALA A 219 6.45 -20.34 -8.25
CA ALA A 219 6.03 -21.22 -7.17
C ALA A 219 5.75 -20.44 -5.87
N ALA A 220 6.63 -19.51 -5.50
CA ALA A 220 6.45 -18.68 -4.31
C ALA A 220 5.24 -17.75 -4.43
N THR A 221 5.01 -17.18 -5.61
CA THR A 221 3.82 -16.36 -5.90
C THR A 221 2.54 -17.20 -5.78
N LYS A 222 2.54 -18.42 -6.34
CA LYS A 222 1.42 -19.35 -6.22
C LYS A 222 1.12 -19.71 -4.77
N ALA A 223 2.16 -20.07 -3.99
CA ALA A 223 2.01 -20.36 -2.57
C ALA A 223 1.43 -19.17 -1.78
N ALA A 224 1.92 -17.96 -2.03
CA ALA A 224 1.41 -16.74 -1.40
C ALA A 224 -0.05 -16.46 -1.76
N CYS A 225 -0.45 -16.72 -3.01
CA CYS A 225 -1.85 -16.60 -3.44
C CYS A 225 -2.76 -17.61 -2.74
N LEU A 226 -2.33 -18.86 -2.60
CA LEU A 226 -3.07 -19.89 -1.87
C LEU A 226 -3.23 -19.49 -0.40
N THR A 227 -2.17 -19.06 0.25
CA THR A 227 -2.23 -18.56 1.63
C THR A 227 -3.20 -17.38 1.77
N ALA A 228 -3.20 -16.43 0.83
CA ALA A 228 -4.13 -15.31 0.85
C ALA A 228 -5.58 -15.77 0.71
N LEU A 229 -5.85 -16.76 -0.16
CA LEU A 229 -7.18 -17.35 -0.34
C LEU A 229 -7.64 -18.10 0.92
N GLU A 230 -6.75 -18.88 1.55
CA GLU A 230 -7.03 -19.58 2.82
C GLU A 230 -7.39 -18.60 3.93
N GLN A 231 -6.61 -17.54 4.07
CA GLN A 231 -6.87 -16.52 5.09
C GLN A 231 -8.14 -15.71 4.84
N ALA A 232 -8.57 -15.63 3.58
CA ALA A 232 -9.87 -15.09 3.21
C ALA A 232 -11.01 -16.12 3.24
N HIS A 233 -10.76 -17.35 3.70
CA HIS A 233 -11.71 -18.46 3.72
C HIS A 233 -12.32 -18.85 2.36
N VAL A 234 -11.58 -18.63 1.27
CA VAL A 234 -11.99 -19.04 -0.10
C VAL A 234 -11.16 -20.18 -0.67
N ALA A 235 -10.19 -20.70 0.07
CA ALA A 235 -9.26 -21.73 -0.39
C ALA A 235 -9.95 -23.04 -0.79
N THR A 236 -11.00 -23.43 -0.06
CA THR A 236 -11.77 -24.64 -0.34
C THR A 236 -12.39 -24.66 -1.74
N TYR A 237 -12.66 -23.50 -2.31
CA TYR A 237 -13.21 -23.41 -3.67
C TYR A 237 -12.16 -23.76 -4.74
N TYR A 238 -10.90 -23.39 -4.53
CA TYR A 238 -9.83 -23.57 -5.52
C TYR A 238 -9.08 -24.91 -5.37
N GLN A 239 -9.17 -25.56 -4.22
CA GLN A 239 -8.55 -26.87 -4.01
C GLN A 239 -9.14 -27.99 -4.89
N HIS A 240 -10.34 -27.79 -5.44
CA HIS A 240 -11.03 -28.79 -6.27
C HIS A 240 -10.64 -28.73 -7.76
N ASP A 241 -9.91 -27.69 -8.19
CA ASP A 241 -9.44 -27.60 -9.59
C ASP A 241 -7.98 -27.14 -9.63
N PRO A 242 -7.03 -28.08 -9.51
CA PRO A 242 -5.59 -27.78 -9.59
C PRO A 242 -5.18 -27.23 -10.96
N THR A 243 -5.85 -27.59 -12.05
CA THR A 243 -5.53 -27.07 -13.39
C THR A 243 -5.87 -25.61 -13.53
N PHE A 244 -6.84 -25.15 -12.78
CA PHE A 244 -7.26 -23.75 -12.69
C PHE A 244 -6.17 -22.86 -12.04
N ILE A 245 -5.53 -23.34 -10.97
CA ILE A 245 -4.46 -22.61 -10.28
C ILE A 245 -3.20 -22.56 -11.15
N ASP A 246 -2.90 -23.64 -11.86
CA ASP A 246 -1.72 -23.74 -12.72
C ASP A 246 -1.82 -22.89 -13.99
N SER A 247 -3.04 -22.67 -14.48
CA SER A 247 -3.31 -21.89 -15.70
C SER A 247 -3.50 -20.40 -15.46
N MET A 248 -3.60 -19.94 -14.20
CA MET A 248 -3.89 -18.53 -13.87
C MET A 248 -2.64 -17.78 -13.51
N ASP A 249 -2.50 -16.60 -14.14
CA ASP A 249 -1.63 -15.59 -13.60
C ASP A 249 -2.22 -15.03 -12.27
N PHE A 250 -1.35 -14.44 -11.51
CA PHE A 250 -1.69 -13.87 -10.20
C PHE A 250 -2.87 -12.88 -10.24
N TYR A 251 -2.98 -12.11 -11.33
CA TYR A 251 -4.04 -11.10 -11.47
C TYR A 251 -5.43 -11.76 -11.57
N SER A 252 -5.51 -12.86 -12.31
CA SER A 252 -6.75 -13.63 -12.48
C SER A 252 -7.19 -14.31 -11.19
N LEU A 253 -6.26 -14.86 -10.41
CA LEU A 253 -6.52 -15.41 -9.07
C LEU A 253 -7.12 -14.36 -8.13
N ARG A 254 -6.54 -13.18 -8.11
CA ARG A 254 -7.02 -12.06 -7.29
C ARG A 254 -8.46 -11.66 -7.62
N LEU A 255 -8.77 -11.50 -8.89
CA LEU A 255 -10.12 -11.09 -9.32
C LEU A 255 -11.18 -12.12 -8.97
N ARG A 256 -10.86 -13.40 -9.11
CA ARG A 256 -11.77 -14.50 -8.78
C ARG A 256 -11.91 -14.68 -7.26
N GLY A 257 -10.83 -14.55 -6.49
CA GLY A 257 -10.87 -14.57 -5.04
C GLY A 257 -11.79 -13.49 -4.47
N ILE A 258 -11.70 -12.25 -4.95
CA ILE A 258 -12.62 -11.17 -4.56
C ILE A 258 -14.07 -11.50 -4.95
N LYS A 259 -14.28 -12.10 -6.12
CA LYS A 259 -15.62 -12.48 -6.58
C LYS A 259 -16.24 -13.57 -5.70
N GLU A 260 -15.44 -14.55 -5.27
CA GLU A 260 -15.90 -15.60 -4.35
C GLU A 260 -16.12 -15.08 -2.94
N LEU A 261 -15.25 -14.22 -2.42
CA LEU A 261 -15.47 -13.52 -1.16
C LEU A 261 -16.82 -12.77 -1.15
N ARG A 262 -17.15 -12.08 -2.23
CA ARG A 262 -18.45 -11.40 -2.37
C ARG A 262 -19.65 -12.34 -2.32
N LYS A 263 -19.48 -13.60 -2.73
CA LYS A 263 -20.55 -14.62 -2.62
C LYS A 263 -20.67 -15.15 -1.20
N GLN A 264 -19.54 -15.40 -0.53
CA GLN A 264 -19.49 -15.97 0.82
C GLN A 264 -19.88 -14.96 1.90
N PHE A 265 -19.61 -13.69 1.68
CA PHE A 265 -19.95 -12.58 2.59
C PHE A 265 -21.02 -11.68 1.95
N PRO A 266 -22.29 -12.10 1.91
CA PRO A 266 -23.38 -11.33 1.30
C PRO A 266 -23.60 -9.97 1.98
N MET A 267 -23.18 -9.79 3.24
CA MET A 267 -23.15 -8.49 3.93
C MET A 267 -22.35 -7.43 3.16
N ASN A 268 -21.37 -7.85 2.39
CA ASN A 268 -20.57 -6.95 1.57
C ASN A 268 -21.31 -6.41 0.34
N LYS A 269 -22.51 -6.88 0.04
CA LYS A 269 -23.38 -6.26 -0.97
C LYS A 269 -24.00 -4.94 -0.52
N GLU A 270 -24.09 -4.74 0.80
CA GLU A 270 -24.74 -3.59 1.40
C GLU A 270 -23.77 -2.56 1.99
N LEU A 271 -22.48 -2.86 2.10
CA LEU A 271 -21.44 -1.88 2.36
C LEU A 271 -21.25 -1.00 1.10
N LYS A 272 -22.36 -0.44 0.62
CA LYS A 272 -22.31 0.75 -0.22
C LYS A 272 -21.75 1.87 0.65
N TRP A 273 -20.95 2.72 0.06
CA TRP A 273 -20.49 3.95 0.70
C TRP A 273 -21.62 4.72 1.43
N SER A 274 -22.85 4.68 0.90
CA SER A 274 -24.04 5.23 1.55
C SER A 274 -24.37 4.61 2.91
N THR A 275 -24.19 3.29 3.10
CA THR A 275 -24.43 2.62 4.37
C THR A 275 -23.33 2.96 5.37
N TYR A 276 -22.08 2.96 4.91
CA TYR A 276 -20.95 3.37 5.74
C TYR A 276 -21.05 4.83 6.21
N LEU A 277 -21.53 5.76 5.37
CA LEU A 277 -21.78 7.15 5.74
C LEU A 277 -22.96 7.31 6.70
N GLN A 278 -24.00 6.46 6.58
CA GLN A 278 -25.11 6.43 7.53
C GLN A 278 -24.69 5.94 8.92
N GLU A 279 -23.79 4.97 8.97
CA GLU A 279 -23.25 4.44 10.22
C GLU A 279 -22.13 5.34 10.81
N ASN A 280 -21.56 6.23 10.01
CA ASN A 280 -20.53 7.19 10.41
C ASN A 280 -20.88 8.61 9.94
N PRO A 281 -21.97 9.20 10.49
CA PRO A 281 -22.49 10.49 10.02
C PRO A 281 -21.52 11.67 10.18
N ASP A 282 -20.54 11.54 11.09
CA ASP A 282 -19.52 12.57 11.33
C ASP A 282 -18.33 12.50 10.37
N LYS A 283 -18.31 11.51 9.46
CA LYS A 283 -17.26 11.46 8.44
C LYS A 283 -17.65 12.38 7.27
N PRO A 284 -16.86 13.42 6.99
CA PRO A 284 -17.22 14.40 5.98
C PRO A 284 -17.36 13.75 4.60
N THR A 285 -18.45 14.08 3.91
CA THR A 285 -18.56 13.95 2.46
C THR A 285 -17.63 14.99 1.86
N SER A 286 -16.35 14.70 1.77
CA SER A 286 -15.40 15.68 1.30
C SER A 286 -15.53 15.93 -0.19
N SER A 287 -15.63 17.18 -0.54
CA SER A 287 -15.23 17.66 -1.85
C SER A 287 -13.70 17.82 -1.88
N LEU A 288 -13.10 17.80 -3.05
CA LEU A 288 -11.68 18.16 -3.21
C LEU A 288 -11.36 19.57 -2.69
N GLU A 289 -12.35 20.43 -2.56
CA GLU A 289 -12.28 21.80 -2.04
C GLU A 289 -11.83 21.85 -0.56
N ASP A 290 -12.03 20.75 0.19
CA ASP A 290 -11.58 20.64 1.58
C ASP A 290 -10.05 20.46 1.70
N PHE A 291 -9.33 20.29 0.58
CA PHE A 291 -7.88 20.08 0.54
C PHE A 291 -7.06 21.23 -0.04
N PHE A 292 -7.72 22.26 -0.58
CA PHE A 292 -7.01 23.32 -1.33
C PHE A 292 -7.42 24.72 -0.92
#